data_abe611cf29f197056bc05d13974c6bd8
#
_entry.id   abe611cf29f197056bc05d13974c6bd8
#
_cell.length_a   1.000
_cell.length_b   1.000
_cell.length_c   1.000
_cell.angle_alpha   90.00
_cell.angle_beta   90.00
_cell.angle_gamma   90.00
#
_symmetry.space_group_name_H-M   'P 1'
#
loop_
_entity.id
_entity.type
_entity.pdbx_description
1 polymer ?
#
loop_
_entity_poly.entity_id
_entity_poly.type
_entity_poly.pdbx_seq_one_letter_code
_entity_poly.pdbx_strand_id
1 'polypeptide(L)'
;MVELSGNIPFLWRLSAESSDGFCMVSMVVPFESSDDEEEPRDLTIETSVVSFSADSSRAERDEMLEWNQDDMSLFLKLVTCQQGGDGTPVAESVRVDLTDPEIIEIIHVVAAAGFGTAYSSYGILHDSTERYPAHLCDIGSFAALNTVDGFKRCVVVDMDGDDVIVVLLDEVDVTLAPLGAALEYDALSRHDLLMVKHTDLLHPDFAGGLVRPRNAILH
;
A
#
# COMPACT_ATOMS: atom_id res chain seq x y z
N MET A 1 9.58 -9.83 -16.53
CA MET A 1 8.66 -8.76 -17.03
C MET A 1 7.35 -9.44 -17.37
N VAL A 2 6.27 -9.06 -16.73
CA VAL A 2 4.93 -9.63 -16.96
C VAL A 2 4.09 -8.57 -17.65
N GLU A 3 3.36 -8.96 -18.68
CA GLU A 3 2.38 -8.10 -19.33
C GLU A 3 1.03 -8.30 -18.64
N LEU A 4 0.55 -7.26 -18.00
CA LEU A 4 -0.75 -7.24 -17.36
C LEU A 4 -1.80 -6.91 -18.42
N SER A 5 -2.42 -7.91 -18.99
CA SER A 5 -3.69 -7.75 -19.69
C SER A 5 -4.80 -8.11 -18.70
N GLY A 6 -5.93 -7.41 -18.74
CA GLY A 6 -7.01 -7.58 -17.76
C GLY A 6 -7.62 -9.00 -17.63
N ASN A 7 -6.92 -10.02 -18.11
CA ASN A 7 -7.31 -11.43 -18.11
C ASN A 7 -6.37 -12.34 -17.29
N ILE A 8 -5.30 -11.81 -16.67
CA ILE A 8 -4.45 -12.65 -15.78
C ILE A 8 -4.90 -12.37 -14.36
N PRO A 9 -5.52 -13.32 -13.68
CA PRO A 9 -5.89 -13.14 -12.29
C PRO A 9 -4.62 -13.12 -11.44
N PHE A 10 -4.27 -11.97 -10.87
CA PHE A 10 -3.41 -11.97 -9.71
C PHE A 10 -4.19 -12.55 -8.54
N LEU A 11 -3.47 -13.31 -7.73
CA LEU A 11 -4.06 -13.96 -6.58
C LEU A 11 -3.38 -13.42 -5.32
N TRP A 12 -4.15 -13.22 -4.28
CA TRP A 12 -3.65 -13.15 -2.93
C TRP A 12 -3.63 -14.54 -2.33
N ARG A 13 -2.53 -14.90 -1.69
CA ARG A 13 -2.45 -16.09 -0.84
C ARG A 13 -2.40 -15.64 0.61
N LEU A 14 -3.38 -16.03 1.38
CA LEU A 14 -3.37 -15.96 2.83
C LEU A 14 -2.80 -17.26 3.36
N SER A 15 -1.70 -17.19 4.11
CA SER A 15 -1.15 -18.40 4.75
C SER A 15 -2.14 -18.98 5.76
N ALA A 16 -1.94 -20.24 6.13
CA ALA A 16 -2.59 -20.80 7.30
C ALA A 16 -2.37 -19.89 8.52
N GLU A 17 -3.38 -19.80 9.38
CA GLU A 17 -3.35 -18.95 10.57
C GLU A 17 -2.24 -19.38 11.52
N SER A 18 -1.45 -18.42 11.99
CA SER A 18 -0.45 -18.64 13.03
C SER A 18 -1.09 -18.87 14.40
N SER A 19 -0.29 -19.31 15.39
CA SER A 19 -0.76 -19.46 16.79
C SER A 19 -1.32 -18.17 17.39
N ASP A 20 -0.97 -17.02 16.81
CA ASP A 20 -1.35 -15.69 17.29
C ASP A 20 -2.53 -15.08 16.50
N GLY A 21 -3.15 -15.87 15.62
CA GLY A 21 -4.34 -15.46 14.86
C GLY A 21 -4.04 -14.64 13.61
N PHE A 22 -2.81 -14.70 13.08
CA PHE A 22 -2.41 -13.95 11.90
C PHE A 22 -2.22 -14.85 10.68
N CYS A 23 -2.59 -14.32 9.52
CA CYS A 23 -2.26 -14.88 8.22
C CYS A 23 -1.29 -13.94 7.50
N MET A 24 -0.22 -14.48 6.94
CA MET A 24 0.67 -13.72 6.06
C MET A 24 0.02 -13.55 4.69
N VAL A 25 0.10 -12.35 4.15
CA VAL A 25 -0.41 -12.05 2.81
C VAL A 25 0.73 -12.13 1.80
N SER A 26 0.51 -12.83 0.70
CA SER A 26 1.45 -12.89 -0.43
C SER A 26 0.71 -12.74 -1.74
N MET A 27 1.33 -12.09 -2.71
CA MET A 27 0.82 -12.06 -4.08
C MET A 27 1.34 -13.27 -4.85
N VAL A 28 0.47 -13.93 -5.59
CA VAL A 28 0.80 -15.06 -6.45
C VAL A 28 0.44 -14.72 -7.89
N VAL A 29 1.40 -14.89 -8.80
CA VAL A 29 1.18 -14.80 -10.24
C VAL A 29 1.25 -16.21 -10.79
N PRO A 30 0.12 -16.79 -11.24
CA PRO A 30 0.12 -18.09 -11.85
C PRO A 30 0.88 -18.04 -13.19
N PHE A 31 1.79 -18.96 -13.40
CA PHE A 31 2.56 -19.08 -14.63
C PHE A 31 2.01 -20.22 -15.45
N GLU A 32 1.49 -19.95 -16.64
CA GLU A 32 1.22 -21.00 -17.62
C GLU A 32 2.55 -21.43 -18.24
N SER A 33 3.06 -22.60 -17.86
CA SER A 33 4.20 -23.21 -18.53
C SER A 33 3.76 -23.68 -19.92
N SER A 34 4.42 -23.20 -20.95
CA SER A 34 4.18 -23.62 -22.34
C SER A 34 4.90 -24.91 -22.73
N ASP A 35 5.74 -25.44 -21.88
CA ASP A 35 6.52 -26.66 -22.12
C ASP A 35 6.09 -27.79 -21.17
N ASP A 36 5.72 -28.93 -21.75
CA ASP A 36 5.14 -30.12 -21.11
C ASP A 36 6.04 -30.82 -20.06
N GLU A 37 7.21 -30.28 -19.69
CA GLU A 37 8.20 -30.99 -18.85
C GLU A 37 8.57 -30.29 -17.53
N GLU A 38 8.10 -29.06 -17.25
CA GLU A 38 8.33 -28.42 -15.94
C GLU A 38 7.03 -28.18 -15.21
N GLU A 39 7.00 -28.55 -13.91
CA GLU A 39 5.88 -28.18 -13.02
C GLU A 39 5.71 -26.64 -13.06
N PRO A 40 4.48 -26.14 -13.26
CA PRO A 40 4.20 -24.73 -13.28
C PRO A 40 4.66 -24.12 -11.94
N ARG A 41 5.62 -23.20 -12.00
CA ARG A 41 6.14 -22.50 -10.84
C ARG A 41 5.47 -21.15 -10.76
N ASP A 42 4.52 -21.01 -9.86
CA ASP A 42 3.93 -19.73 -9.56
C ASP A 42 4.99 -18.78 -8.99
N LEU A 43 5.00 -17.54 -9.47
CA LEU A 43 5.81 -16.48 -8.87
C LEU A 43 5.08 -15.98 -7.62
N THR A 44 5.71 -16.13 -6.45
CA THR A 44 5.16 -15.64 -5.19
C THR A 44 5.98 -14.44 -4.71
N ILE A 45 5.31 -13.35 -4.37
CA ILE A 45 5.88 -12.16 -3.74
C ILE A 45 5.31 -12.08 -2.32
N GLU A 46 6.17 -12.30 -1.34
CA GLU A 46 5.80 -12.16 0.07
C GLU A 46 5.67 -10.68 0.42
N THR A 47 4.62 -10.31 1.17
CA THR A 47 4.46 -8.95 1.67
C THR A 47 4.76 -8.89 3.17
N SER A 48 4.92 -7.67 3.71
CA SER A 48 5.02 -7.42 5.15
C SER A 48 3.64 -7.39 5.84
N VAL A 49 2.57 -7.51 5.06
CA VAL A 49 1.21 -7.35 5.55
C VAL A 49 0.72 -8.63 6.19
N VAL A 50 0.08 -8.47 7.35
CA VAL A 50 -0.62 -9.54 8.04
C VAL A 50 -2.11 -9.23 8.07
N SER A 51 -2.93 -10.27 7.86
CA SER A 51 -4.37 -10.19 8.00
C SER A 51 -4.81 -10.87 9.28
N PHE A 52 -5.74 -10.26 10.00
CA PHE A 52 -6.37 -10.90 11.16
C PHE A 52 -7.58 -11.70 10.69
N SER A 53 -7.61 -12.99 10.99
CA SER A 53 -8.80 -13.79 10.76
C SER A 53 -9.77 -13.59 11.92
N ALA A 54 -10.93 -13.00 11.63
CA ALA A 54 -12.04 -12.96 12.58
C ALA A 54 -12.82 -14.27 12.66
N ASP A 55 -12.53 -15.23 11.78
CA ASP A 55 -13.32 -16.45 11.62
C ASP A 55 -12.47 -17.68 11.95
N SER A 56 -12.79 -18.35 13.03
CA SER A 56 -12.09 -19.55 13.54
C SER A 56 -12.12 -20.76 12.59
N SER A 57 -12.79 -20.67 11.44
CA SER A 57 -12.89 -21.73 10.44
C SER A 57 -11.78 -21.70 9.38
N ARG A 58 -10.96 -20.64 9.32
CA ARG A 58 -9.89 -20.46 8.32
C ARG A 58 -8.58 -21.16 8.67
N ALA A 59 -8.45 -21.71 9.85
CA ALA A 59 -7.19 -21.97 10.54
C ALA A 59 -6.24 -23.00 9.93
N GLU A 60 -6.65 -23.84 8.99
CA GLU A 60 -5.85 -25.05 8.66
C GLU A 60 -5.17 -25.03 7.29
N ARG A 61 -5.49 -24.14 6.38
CA ARG A 61 -4.98 -24.15 4.99
C ARG A 61 -4.79 -22.75 4.43
N ASP A 62 -3.84 -22.63 3.51
CA ASP A 62 -3.69 -21.46 2.67
C ASP A 62 -4.99 -21.20 1.90
N GLU A 63 -5.40 -19.93 1.86
CA GLU A 63 -6.55 -19.48 1.08
C GLU A 63 -6.07 -18.66 -0.11
N MET A 64 -6.63 -18.93 -1.28
CA MET A 64 -6.35 -18.17 -2.51
C MET A 64 -7.55 -17.30 -2.85
N LEU A 65 -7.31 -15.99 -3.01
CA LEU A 65 -8.31 -14.99 -3.36
C LEU A 65 -7.90 -14.29 -4.65
N GLU A 66 -8.82 -14.12 -5.57
CA GLU A 66 -8.57 -13.29 -6.77
C GLU A 66 -8.49 -11.81 -6.39
N TRP A 67 -7.59 -11.06 -7.05
CA TRP A 67 -7.60 -9.61 -6.94
C TRP A 67 -8.95 -9.06 -7.38
N ASN A 68 -9.50 -8.18 -6.57
CA ASN A 68 -10.74 -7.50 -6.90
C ASN A 68 -10.45 -6.26 -7.77
N GLN A 69 -11.53 -5.56 -8.16
CA GLN A 69 -11.41 -4.37 -9.01
C GLN A 69 -10.69 -3.21 -8.32
N ASP A 70 -10.82 -3.09 -6.99
CA ASP A 70 -10.20 -2.01 -6.22
C ASP A 70 -8.70 -2.25 -6.09
N ASP A 71 -8.25 -3.51 -5.84
CA ASP A 71 -6.85 -3.90 -5.85
C ASP A 71 -6.19 -3.53 -7.18
N MET A 72 -6.84 -3.92 -8.29
CA MET A 72 -6.32 -3.66 -9.64
C MET A 72 -6.28 -2.15 -9.95
N SER A 73 -7.32 -1.42 -9.57
CA SER A 73 -7.41 0.02 -9.82
C SER A 73 -6.33 0.78 -9.06
N LEU A 74 -6.13 0.46 -7.77
CA LEU A 74 -5.09 1.06 -6.95
C LEU A 74 -3.70 0.75 -7.51
N PHE A 75 -3.44 -0.52 -7.84
CA PHE A 75 -2.17 -0.96 -8.42
C PHE A 75 -1.84 -0.21 -9.71
N LEU A 76 -2.76 -0.18 -10.68
CA LEU A 76 -2.55 0.49 -11.97
C LEU A 76 -2.33 1.98 -11.79
N LYS A 77 -3.06 2.63 -10.88
CA LYS A 77 -2.88 4.05 -10.59
C LYS A 77 -1.50 4.35 -10.03
N LEU A 78 -1.03 3.57 -9.05
CA LEU A 78 0.29 3.74 -8.45
C LEU A 78 1.41 3.49 -9.46
N VAL A 79 1.33 2.44 -10.27
CA VAL A 79 2.31 2.15 -11.33
C VAL A 79 2.36 3.27 -12.36
N THR A 80 1.20 3.82 -12.75
CA THR A 80 1.15 4.93 -13.72
C THR A 80 1.74 6.22 -13.14
N CYS A 81 1.44 6.54 -11.88
CA CYS A 81 2.04 7.69 -11.18
C CYS A 81 3.57 7.58 -11.12
N GLN A 82 4.09 6.38 -10.85
CA GLN A 82 5.52 6.12 -10.80
C GLN A 82 6.22 6.29 -12.14
N GLN A 83 5.57 5.92 -13.22
CA GLN A 83 6.09 6.10 -14.58
C GLN A 83 6.02 7.56 -15.08
N GLY A 84 5.61 8.51 -14.23
CA GLY A 84 5.50 9.93 -14.53
C GLY A 84 4.18 10.32 -15.21
N GLY A 85 3.18 9.45 -15.16
CA GLY A 85 1.81 9.74 -15.57
C GLY A 85 1.04 10.53 -14.50
N ASP A 86 -0.11 11.04 -14.88
CA ASP A 86 -1.05 11.73 -13.97
C ASP A 86 -1.96 10.76 -13.17
N GLY A 87 -1.63 9.48 -13.17
CA GLY A 87 -2.41 8.43 -12.52
C GLY A 87 -3.66 7.99 -13.30
N THR A 88 -3.85 8.50 -14.51
CA THR A 88 -4.92 8.05 -15.39
C THR A 88 -4.45 6.83 -16.18
N PRO A 89 -5.05 5.64 -15.99
CA PRO A 89 -4.68 4.45 -16.76
C PRO A 89 -4.92 4.67 -18.24
N VAL A 90 -3.85 4.69 -19.03
CA VAL A 90 -3.93 4.98 -20.48
C VAL A 90 -3.98 3.72 -21.32
N ALA A 91 -3.72 2.55 -20.73
CA ALA A 91 -3.57 1.31 -21.49
C ALA A 91 -4.42 0.16 -20.94
N GLU A 92 -4.98 -0.64 -21.84
CA GLU A 92 -5.65 -1.91 -21.53
C GLU A 92 -4.65 -2.97 -21.00
N SER A 93 -3.35 -2.73 -21.13
CA SER A 93 -2.27 -3.57 -20.58
C SER A 93 -1.10 -2.71 -20.12
N VAL A 94 -0.54 -3.04 -18.96
CA VAL A 94 0.68 -2.43 -18.41
C VAL A 94 1.74 -3.51 -18.29
N ARG A 95 2.96 -3.23 -18.77
CA ARG A 95 4.10 -4.11 -18.55
C ARG A 95 4.81 -3.73 -17.27
N VAL A 96 4.89 -4.65 -16.33
CA VAL A 96 5.58 -4.46 -15.06
C VAL A 96 6.72 -5.46 -14.91
N ASP A 97 7.78 -5.01 -14.26
CA ASP A 97 8.85 -5.88 -13.81
C ASP A 97 8.64 -6.18 -12.32
N LEU A 98 8.15 -7.38 -12.02
CA LEU A 98 7.88 -7.82 -10.64
C LEU A 98 9.15 -8.01 -9.80
N THR A 99 10.33 -7.81 -10.38
CA THR A 99 11.61 -7.77 -9.66
C THR A 99 12.05 -6.33 -9.32
N ASP A 100 11.33 -5.33 -9.83
CA ASP A 100 11.59 -3.93 -9.52
C ASP A 100 11.16 -3.63 -8.07
N PRO A 101 12.07 -3.12 -7.22
CA PRO A 101 11.74 -2.77 -5.83
C PRO A 101 10.58 -1.79 -5.69
N GLU A 102 10.39 -0.90 -6.67
CA GLU A 102 9.32 0.08 -6.66
C GLU A 102 7.96 -0.59 -6.93
N ILE A 103 7.92 -1.60 -7.81
CA ILE A 103 6.72 -2.41 -8.06
C ILE A 103 6.40 -3.30 -6.84
N ILE A 104 7.42 -3.87 -6.22
CA ILE A 104 7.26 -4.64 -4.97
C ILE A 104 6.66 -3.76 -3.88
N GLU A 105 7.11 -2.51 -3.75
CA GLU A 105 6.55 -1.54 -2.81
C GLU A 105 5.07 -1.28 -3.08
N ILE A 106 4.68 -1.10 -4.34
CA ILE A 106 3.28 -0.92 -4.71
C ILE A 106 2.44 -2.14 -4.33
N ILE A 107 2.97 -3.36 -4.51
CA ILE A 107 2.29 -4.60 -4.10
C ILE A 107 2.06 -4.62 -2.59
N HIS A 108 3.04 -4.19 -1.78
CA HIS A 108 2.86 -4.06 -0.34
C HIS A 108 1.75 -3.05 0.02
N VAL A 109 1.68 -1.92 -0.67
CA VAL A 109 0.63 -0.90 -0.46
C VAL A 109 -0.74 -1.47 -0.79
N VAL A 110 -0.90 -2.19 -1.92
CA VAL A 110 -2.17 -2.80 -2.30
C VAL A 110 -2.57 -3.89 -1.31
N ALA A 111 -1.62 -4.72 -0.86
CA ALA A 111 -1.87 -5.72 0.17
C ALA A 111 -2.32 -5.08 1.49
N ALA A 112 -1.66 -4.00 1.92
CA ALA A 112 -2.04 -3.26 3.11
C ALA A 112 -3.46 -2.71 3.00
N ALA A 113 -3.81 -2.10 1.87
CA ALA A 113 -5.15 -1.57 1.62
C ALA A 113 -6.24 -2.65 1.68
N GLY A 114 -5.95 -3.86 1.16
CA GLY A 114 -6.92 -4.97 1.11
C GLY A 114 -7.06 -5.75 2.42
N PHE A 115 -6.00 -5.83 3.24
CA PHE A 115 -5.95 -6.77 4.37
C PHE A 115 -5.52 -6.14 5.69
N GLY A 116 -4.93 -4.94 5.68
CA GLY A 116 -4.44 -4.29 6.88
C GLY A 116 -5.58 -3.75 7.75
N THR A 117 -5.25 -3.47 9.00
CA THR A 117 -6.14 -2.79 9.95
C THR A 117 -5.61 -1.39 10.20
N ALA A 118 -6.48 -0.39 10.04
CA ALA A 118 -6.08 0.99 10.25
C ALA A 118 -6.03 1.33 11.75
N TYR A 119 -4.90 1.89 12.18
CA TYR A 119 -4.71 2.44 13.51
C TYR A 119 -5.20 3.88 13.60
N SER A 120 -5.56 4.31 14.80
CA SER A 120 -5.85 5.71 15.07
C SER A 120 -4.56 6.54 15.04
N SER A 121 -4.59 7.68 14.36
CA SER A 121 -3.47 8.63 14.35
C SER A 121 -3.43 9.56 15.58
N TYR A 122 -4.34 9.37 16.55
CA TYR A 122 -4.43 10.23 17.71
C TYR A 122 -3.14 10.23 18.53
N GLY A 123 -2.61 11.40 18.81
CA GLY A 123 -1.42 11.60 19.64
C GLY A 123 -0.09 11.49 18.89
N ILE A 124 -0.09 11.15 17.60
CA ILE A 124 1.15 11.07 16.81
C ILE A 124 1.25 12.14 15.71
N LEU A 125 0.15 12.84 15.40
CA LEU A 125 0.17 13.91 14.40
C LEU A 125 0.32 15.27 15.08
N HIS A 126 1.06 16.16 14.41
CA HIS A 126 1.17 17.57 14.73
C HIS A 126 0.30 18.40 13.81
N ASP A 127 -0.35 19.42 14.36
CA ASP A 127 -1.07 20.39 13.55
C ASP A 127 -0.15 21.06 12.53
N SER A 128 -0.66 21.26 11.32
CA SER A 128 0.01 22.00 10.27
C SER A 128 -0.91 23.09 9.74
N THR A 129 -0.33 24.25 9.41
CA THR A 129 -1.03 25.33 8.70
C THR A 129 -1.15 25.08 7.21
N GLU A 130 -0.27 24.26 6.68
CA GLU A 130 -0.29 23.80 5.29
C GLU A 130 -1.25 22.62 5.15
N ARG A 131 -1.86 22.49 3.98
CA ARG A 131 -2.82 21.40 3.69
C ARG A 131 -2.66 20.94 2.26
N TYR A 132 -2.92 19.66 2.04
CA TYR A 132 -3.03 19.15 0.70
C TYR A 132 -4.35 19.62 0.07
N PRO A 133 -4.33 20.24 -1.12
CA PRO A 133 -5.57 20.69 -1.75
C PRO A 133 -6.52 19.52 -2.03
N ALA A 134 -7.75 19.59 -1.52
CA ALA A 134 -8.72 18.49 -1.61
C ALA A 134 -8.98 18.00 -3.05
N HIS A 135 -8.94 18.91 -4.03
CA HIS A 135 -9.16 18.56 -5.44
C HIS A 135 -7.98 17.83 -6.10
N LEU A 136 -6.84 17.72 -5.42
CA LEU A 136 -5.66 16.99 -5.89
C LEU A 136 -5.44 15.70 -5.10
N CYS A 137 -6.20 15.49 -4.01
CA CYS A 137 -6.09 14.32 -3.16
C CYS A 137 -7.20 13.33 -3.50
N ASP A 138 -6.81 12.14 -3.90
CA ASP A 138 -7.70 11.03 -4.27
C ASP A 138 -7.03 9.71 -3.90
N ILE A 139 -7.77 8.60 -3.91
CA ILE A 139 -7.22 7.27 -3.70
C ILE A 139 -6.04 7.05 -4.66
N GLY A 140 -4.91 6.55 -4.15
CA GLY A 140 -3.64 6.39 -4.87
C GLY A 140 -2.78 7.66 -4.93
N SER A 141 -3.21 8.77 -4.32
CA SER A 141 -2.36 9.96 -4.22
C SER A 141 -1.28 9.78 -3.17
N PHE A 142 -0.05 10.19 -3.50
CA PHE A 142 1.02 10.32 -2.52
C PHE A 142 0.79 11.59 -1.69
N ALA A 143 1.02 11.49 -0.39
CA ALA A 143 0.89 12.59 0.55
C ALA A 143 2.00 12.51 1.61
N ALA A 144 2.06 13.52 2.47
CA ALA A 144 2.90 13.54 3.65
C ALA A 144 2.07 13.77 4.91
N LEU A 145 2.54 13.26 6.04
CA LEU A 145 1.99 13.50 7.37
C LEU A 145 3.04 14.22 8.22
N ASN A 146 2.60 15.18 9.04
CA ASN A 146 3.45 15.81 10.05
C ASN A 146 3.32 15.03 11.35
N THR A 147 4.25 14.11 11.59
CA THR A 147 4.21 13.22 12.77
C THR A 147 5.16 13.71 13.88
N VAL A 148 5.03 13.11 15.06
CA VAL A 148 5.96 13.33 16.19
C VAL A 148 7.42 13.03 15.85
N ASP A 149 7.64 12.21 14.82
CA ASP A 149 8.96 11.82 14.28
C ASP A 149 9.27 12.52 12.94
N GLY A 150 8.67 13.68 12.70
CA GLY A 150 8.88 14.48 11.48
C GLY A 150 7.91 14.13 10.36
N PHE A 151 8.25 14.61 9.16
CA PHE A 151 7.39 14.36 7.99
C PHE A 151 7.59 12.95 7.45
N LYS A 152 6.48 12.22 7.28
CA LYS A 152 6.45 10.85 6.77
C LYS A 152 5.63 10.79 5.49
N ARG A 153 6.10 9.97 4.56
CA ARG A 153 5.39 9.70 3.30
C ARG A 153 4.29 8.71 3.51
N CYS A 154 3.20 8.89 2.79
CA CYS A 154 2.09 7.95 2.78
C CYS A 154 1.38 7.94 1.42
N VAL A 155 0.52 6.95 1.24
CA VAL A 155 -0.38 6.81 0.09
C VAL A 155 -1.81 6.76 0.60
N VAL A 156 -2.69 7.55 0.01
CA VAL A 156 -4.13 7.51 0.28
C VAL A 156 -4.71 6.25 -0.34
N VAL A 157 -5.38 5.41 0.44
CA VAL A 157 -5.96 4.14 -0.04
C VAL A 157 -7.47 4.05 0.13
N ASP A 158 -8.05 4.85 1.01
CA ASP A 158 -9.50 4.93 1.17
C ASP A 158 -9.92 6.31 1.68
N MET A 159 -11.15 6.74 1.38
CA MET A 159 -11.70 8.04 1.77
C MET A 159 -13.19 7.90 2.11
N ASP A 160 -13.57 8.27 3.32
CA ASP A 160 -14.98 8.33 3.77
C ASP A 160 -15.26 9.70 4.43
N GLY A 161 -15.80 10.61 3.66
CA GLY A 161 -16.05 11.99 4.08
C GLY A 161 -14.76 12.73 4.43
N ASP A 162 -14.60 13.10 5.72
CA ASP A 162 -13.38 13.76 6.22
C ASP A 162 -12.31 12.77 6.68
N ASP A 163 -12.68 11.49 6.85
CA ASP A 163 -11.75 10.44 7.24
C ASP A 163 -11.04 9.87 6.02
N VAL A 164 -9.75 9.68 6.16
CA VAL A 164 -8.87 9.16 5.11
C VAL A 164 -8.03 8.04 5.70
N ILE A 165 -7.96 6.92 5.00
CA ILE A 165 -7.03 5.84 5.36
C ILE A 165 -5.80 5.96 4.46
N VAL A 166 -4.64 5.96 5.09
CA VAL A 166 -3.36 6.02 4.42
C VAL A 166 -2.48 4.85 4.79
N VAL A 167 -1.67 4.40 3.84
CA VAL A 167 -0.58 3.44 4.06
C VAL A 167 0.71 4.22 4.27
N LEU A 168 1.42 3.96 5.35
CA LEU A 168 2.73 4.56 5.64
C LEU A 168 3.80 3.98 4.71
N LEU A 169 4.62 4.86 4.13
CA LEU A 169 5.81 4.47 3.36
C LEU A 169 7.11 4.60 4.18
N ASP A 170 7.01 5.15 5.38
CA ASP A 170 8.12 5.33 6.32
C ASP A 170 7.67 4.88 7.71
N GLU A 171 8.60 4.40 8.51
CA GLU A 171 8.38 4.09 9.93
C GLU A 171 8.15 5.37 10.74
N VAL A 172 7.38 5.27 11.83
CA VAL A 172 7.16 6.36 12.79
C VAL A 172 7.65 5.91 14.16
N ASP A 173 8.61 6.64 14.72
CA ASP A 173 9.05 6.42 16.10
C ASP A 173 8.04 7.01 17.09
N VAL A 174 7.11 6.16 17.53
CA VAL A 174 6.03 6.55 18.45
C VAL A 174 6.53 6.82 19.88
N THR A 175 7.77 6.47 20.20
CA THR A 175 8.36 6.79 21.52
C THR A 175 8.54 8.30 21.71
N LEU A 176 8.50 9.06 20.64
CA LEU A 176 8.55 10.52 20.63
C LEU A 176 7.19 11.17 20.91
N ALA A 177 6.10 10.39 21.00
CA ALA A 177 4.79 10.90 21.35
C ALA A 177 4.76 11.51 22.75
N PRO A 178 3.88 12.49 23.02
CA PRO A 178 3.77 13.13 24.32
C PRO A 178 3.49 12.10 25.42
N LEU A 179 4.15 12.27 26.59
CA LEU A 179 3.90 11.45 27.76
C LEU A 179 2.43 11.45 28.14
N GLY A 180 1.81 10.26 28.17
CA GLY A 180 0.38 10.09 28.46
C GLY A 180 -0.52 10.03 27.24
N ALA A 181 0.00 10.08 26.02
CA ALA A 181 -0.74 9.66 24.84
C ALA A 181 -1.11 8.18 25.00
N ALA A 182 -2.41 7.88 25.01
CA ALA A 182 -2.88 6.50 25.04
C ALA A 182 -2.82 5.93 23.62
N LEU A 183 -1.63 5.53 23.20
CA LEU A 183 -1.45 4.87 21.92
C LEU A 183 -1.93 3.42 21.99
N GLU A 184 -2.56 2.96 20.93
CA GLU A 184 -3.07 1.58 20.82
C GLU A 184 -1.97 0.62 20.29
N TYR A 185 -0.76 1.15 20.02
CA TYR A 185 0.36 0.45 19.40
C TYR A 185 1.70 0.92 19.98
N ASP A 186 2.68 0.05 19.97
CA ASP A 186 4.03 0.32 20.47
C ASP A 186 5.00 0.79 19.37
N ALA A 187 4.66 0.53 18.10
CA ALA A 187 5.43 0.94 16.92
C ALA A 187 4.49 1.10 15.72
N LEU A 188 4.88 1.92 14.77
CA LEU A 188 4.26 2.03 13.46
C LEU A 188 5.33 1.77 12.40
N SER A 189 5.14 0.68 11.71
CA SER A 189 6.06 0.21 10.68
C SER A 189 5.64 0.73 9.30
N ARG A 190 6.55 0.56 8.36
CA ARG A 190 6.24 0.74 6.94
C ARG A 190 5.12 -0.21 6.54
N HIS A 191 4.17 0.26 5.78
CA HIS A 191 2.93 -0.38 5.31
C HIS A 191 1.82 -0.53 6.36
N ASP A 192 2.00 -0.02 7.58
CA ASP A 192 0.87 0.11 8.49
C ASP A 192 -0.12 1.16 7.98
N LEU A 193 -1.40 0.95 8.29
CA LEU A 193 -2.46 1.87 7.94
C LEU A 193 -2.76 2.82 9.09
N LEU A 194 -2.98 4.08 8.74
CA LEU A 194 -3.46 5.10 9.67
C LEU A 194 -4.78 5.69 9.18
N MET A 195 -5.70 5.89 10.12
CA MET A 195 -6.86 6.74 9.92
C MET A 195 -6.50 8.17 10.33
N VAL A 196 -6.58 9.08 9.37
CA VAL A 196 -6.27 10.50 9.52
C VAL A 196 -7.44 11.35 9.02
N LYS A 197 -7.43 12.64 9.31
CA LYS A 197 -8.36 13.57 8.67
C LYS A 197 -7.76 14.09 7.36
N HIS A 198 -8.61 14.42 6.40
CA HIS A 198 -8.15 15.06 5.16
C HIS A 198 -7.31 16.33 5.45
N THR A 199 -7.61 17.03 6.54
CA THR A 199 -6.88 18.23 6.98
C THR A 199 -5.47 17.97 7.49
N ASP A 200 -5.13 16.71 7.80
CA ASP A 200 -3.80 16.30 8.28
C ASP A 200 -2.85 15.99 7.13
N LEU A 201 -3.41 15.83 5.92
CA LEU A 201 -2.62 15.53 4.72
C LEU A 201 -1.89 16.79 4.24
N LEU A 202 -0.63 16.60 3.89
CA LEU A 202 0.26 17.59 3.33
C LEU A 202 0.71 17.18 1.93
N HIS A 203 1.15 18.18 1.14
CA HIS A 203 1.76 17.88 -0.15
C HIS A 203 2.98 16.95 0.02
N PRO A 204 3.20 15.97 -0.86
CA PRO A 204 4.28 14.99 -0.73
C PRO A 204 5.69 15.61 -0.65
N ASP A 205 5.87 16.82 -1.17
CA ASP A 205 7.14 17.54 -1.10
C ASP A 205 7.62 17.80 0.34
N PHE A 206 6.72 17.85 1.33
CA PHE A 206 7.09 18.03 2.73
C PHE A 206 7.92 16.88 3.28
N ALA A 207 7.72 15.68 2.80
CA ALA A 207 8.47 14.48 3.24
C ALA A 207 9.71 14.18 2.36
N GLY A 208 10.28 15.19 1.74
CA GLY A 208 11.53 15.07 0.96
C GLY A 208 11.34 14.52 -0.45
N GLY A 209 10.14 14.68 -1.00
CA GLY A 209 9.85 14.51 -2.43
C GLY A 209 10.31 13.20 -3.05
N LEU A 210 9.44 12.22 -3.08
CA LEU A 210 9.54 11.14 -4.03
C LEU A 210 8.60 11.38 -5.20
N VAL A 211 8.91 12.25 -6.04
CA VAL A 211 8.68 12.18 -7.48
C VAL A 211 9.40 13.38 -8.08
N ARG A 212 10.69 13.28 -8.22
CA ARG A 212 11.31 14.01 -9.30
C ARG A 212 11.04 13.20 -10.56
N PRO A 213 10.23 13.69 -11.51
CA PRO A 213 10.20 13.06 -12.82
C PRO A 213 11.65 13.05 -13.32
N ARG A 214 12.12 11.87 -13.68
CA ARG A 214 13.49 11.63 -14.16
C ARG A 214 13.84 12.36 -15.45
N ASN A 215 12.98 13.25 -15.96
CA ASN A 215 13.12 13.95 -17.24
C ASN A 215 12.77 15.44 -17.22
N ALA A 216 13.13 16.19 -16.19
CA ALA A 216 13.24 17.63 -16.36
C ALA A 216 14.65 17.95 -16.92
N ILE A 217 14.91 17.62 -18.18
CA ILE A 217 15.98 18.26 -18.95
C ILE A 217 15.49 19.68 -19.25
N LEU A 218 15.93 20.62 -18.45
CA LEU A 218 15.85 22.05 -18.78
C LEU A 218 16.79 22.29 -20.00
N HIS A 219 16.18 22.59 -21.13
CA HIS A 219 16.85 23.28 -22.23
C HIS A 219 16.69 24.78 -22.07
#